data_1dfc63928f261e519906cc2061c50b53
#
_entry.id   1dfc63928f261e519906cc2061c50b53
#
_cell.length_a   1.000
_cell.length_b   1.000
_cell.length_c   1.000
_cell.angle_alpha   90.00
_cell.angle_beta   90.00
_cell.angle_gamma   90.00
#
_symmetry.space_group_name_H-M   'P 1'
#
loop_
_entity.id
_entity.type
_entity.pdbx_description
1 polymer ?
#
loop_
_entity_poly.entity_id
_entity_poly.type
_entity_poly.pdbx_seq_one_letter_code
_entity_poly.pdbx_strand_id
1 'polypeptide(L)'
;MIINLSEKRYNGPLKFPTGQVVNAGWRTSTVTPLVLVLETVKNCLHFLRKDANHILVIHCLDGKSNTAVLVCALLMACKFVANFKDALKFFALKRCEALLDNYHITMLKYLESVYTSPSSFVESRAITITSIILEPVPLFTKSQDGCRPYVEVTKGKCIIL
;
A
#
# COMPACT_ATOMS: atom_id res chain seq x y z
N MET A 1 4.71 12.73 -14.78
CA MET A 1 5.47 11.81 -13.90
C MET A 1 4.82 10.42 -13.95
N ILE A 2 5.64 9.36 -13.96
CA ILE A 2 5.17 7.97 -13.97
C ILE A 2 5.58 7.32 -12.65
N ILE A 3 4.62 6.72 -11.94
CA ILE A 3 4.85 5.96 -10.72
C ILE A 3 4.73 4.48 -11.03
N ASN A 4 5.85 3.79 -10.97
CA ASN A 4 5.91 2.34 -11.09
C ASN A 4 5.83 1.71 -9.69
N LEU A 5 4.68 1.15 -9.35
CA LEU A 5 4.45 0.46 -8.08
C LEU A 5 4.91 -1.01 -8.13
N SER A 6 5.22 -1.56 -9.32
CA SER A 6 5.65 -2.95 -9.43
C SER A 6 7.07 -3.15 -8.89
N GLU A 7 7.38 -4.39 -8.50
CA GLU A 7 8.73 -4.77 -8.08
C GLU A 7 9.74 -4.73 -9.22
N LYS A 8 9.27 -4.86 -10.46
CA LYS A 8 10.12 -4.81 -11.64
C LYS A 8 10.48 -3.37 -11.97
N ARG A 9 11.72 -3.02 -11.69
CA ARG A 9 12.27 -1.72 -12.09
C ARG A 9 12.60 -1.72 -13.58
N TYR A 10 12.47 -0.58 -14.20
CA TYR A 10 12.93 -0.35 -15.56
C TYR A 10 13.66 0.99 -15.66
N ASN A 11 14.51 1.10 -16.69
CA ASN A 11 15.23 2.34 -16.94
C ASN A 11 14.25 3.38 -17.53
N GLY A 12 13.84 4.33 -16.70
CA GLY A 12 12.90 5.38 -17.06
C GLY A 12 13.38 6.23 -18.23
N PRO A 13 14.59 6.82 -18.21
CA PRO A 13 15.13 7.64 -19.29
C PRO A 13 15.17 6.92 -20.64
N LEU A 14 15.42 5.61 -20.65
CA LEU A 14 15.47 4.84 -21.90
C LEU A 14 14.07 4.65 -22.51
N LYS A 15 13.04 4.45 -21.65
CA LYS A 15 11.66 4.20 -22.12
C LYS A 15 10.85 5.48 -22.27
N PHE A 16 11.13 6.47 -21.45
CA PHE A 16 10.40 7.74 -21.38
C PHE A 16 11.40 8.90 -21.29
N PRO A 17 12.03 9.31 -22.40
CA PRO A 17 13.11 10.29 -22.39
C PRO A 17 12.73 11.66 -21.80
N THR A 18 11.46 12.03 -21.91
CA THR A 18 10.92 13.30 -21.39
C THR A 18 10.15 13.12 -20.09
N GLY A 19 9.99 11.89 -19.61
CA GLY A 19 9.17 11.54 -18.45
C GLY A 19 10.00 11.22 -17.22
N GLN A 20 9.65 11.81 -16.08
CA GLN A 20 10.19 11.40 -14.80
C GLN A 20 9.55 10.08 -14.36
N VAL A 21 10.34 9.03 -14.14
CA VAL A 21 9.89 7.74 -13.63
C VAL A 21 10.37 7.53 -12.19
N VAL A 22 9.42 7.23 -11.30
CA VAL A 22 9.67 6.86 -9.92
C VAL A 22 9.36 5.38 -9.75
N ASN A 23 10.38 4.58 -9.44
CA ASN A 23 10.22 3.14 -9.14
C ASN A 23 9.97 2.98 -7.64
N ALA A 24 8.72 2.93 -7.21
CA ALA A 24 8.33 2.81 -5.81
C ALA A 24 8.50 1.37 -5.28
N GLY A 25 8.35 0.37 -6.14
CA GLY A 25 8.68 -1.03 -5.83
C GLY A 25 7.84 -1.62 -4.69
N TRP A 26 6.54 -1.43 -4.71
CA TRP A 26 5.63 -2.02 -3.74
C TRP A 26 5.50 -3.52 -4.01
N ARG A 27 5.82 -4.33 -3.02
CA ARG A 27 5.72 -5.78 -3.14
C ARG A 27 4.26 -6.22 -3.20
N THR A 28 3.99 -7.22 -4.02
CA THR A 28 2.66 -7.84 -4.13
C THR A 28 2.42 -8.87 -3.03
N SER A 29 3.49 -9.46 -2.51
CA SER A 29 3.45 -10.52 -1.49
C SER A 29 3.49 -10.02 -0.05
N THR A 30 3.72 -8.74 0.18
CA THR A 30 3.83 -8.15 1.53
C THR A 30 3.10 -6.83 1.62
N VAL A 31 2.65 -6.49 2.82
CA VAL A 31 2.00 -5.20 3.09
C VAL A 31 2.98 -4.06 2.86
N THR A 32 2.61 -3.11 2.00
CA THR A 32 3.38 -1.88 1.85
C THR A 32 3.25 -1.05 3.13
N PRO A 33 4.35 -0.59 3.75
CA PRO A 33 4.27 0.25 4.95
C PRO A 33 3.44 1.51 4.72
N LEU A 34 2.57 1.85 5.67
CA LEU A 34 1.71 3.03 5.60
C LEU A 34 2.50 4.33 5.34
N VAL A 35 3.65 4.48 6.00
CA VAL A 35 4.54 5.64 5.81
C VAL A 35 4.97 5.77 4.34
N LEU A 36 5.33 4.67 3.69
CA LEU A 36 5.75 4.67 2.29
C LEU A 36 4.57 5.05 1.36
N VAL A 37 3.36 4.60 1.67
CA VAL A 37 2.16 5.00 0.92
C VAL A 37 1.93 6.51 1.07
N LEU A 38 1.99 7.04 2.29
CA LEU A 38 1.82 8.47 2.58
C LEU A 38 2.88 9.33 1.89
N GLU A 39 4.14 8.93 1.92
CA GLU A 39 5.22 9.61 1.20
C GLU A 39 4.99 9.62 -0.31
N THR A 40 4.56 8.47 -0.86
CA THR A 40 4.24 8.37 -2.29
C THR A 40 3.10 9.32 -2.66
N VAL A 41 2.02 9.34 -1.87
CA VAL A 41 0.89 10.28 -2.05
C VAL A 41 1.37 11.74 -1.99
N LYS A 42 2.17 12.09 -0.97
CA LYS A 42 2.73 13.43 -0.81
C LYS A 42 3.53 13.86 -2.03
N ASN A 43 4.39 12.99 -2.55
CA ASN A 43 5.20 13.26 -3.75
C ASN A 43 4.34 13.43 -5.00
N CYS A 44 3.31 12.60 -5.17
CA CYS A 44 2.34 12.73 -6.26
C CYS A 44 1.60 14.07 -6.21
N LEU A 45 1.09 14.45 -5.04
CA LEU A 45 0.37 15.71 -4.85
C LEU A 45 1.29 16.92 -5.05
N HIS A 46 2.52 16.85 -4.55
CA HIS A 46 3.50 17.90 -4.76
C HIS A 46 3.79 18.10 -6.25
N PHE A 47 3.92 17.03 -7.02
CA PHE A 47 4.11 17.10 -8.46
C PHE A 47 2.90 17.71 -9.16
N LEU A 48 1.68 17.24 -8.86
CA LEU A 48 0.45 17.73 -9.49
C LEU A 48 0.17 19.21 -9.20
N ARG A 49 0.57 19.71 -8.02
CA ARG A 49 0.35 21.11 -7.62
C ARG A 49 1.31 22.10 -8.28
N LYS A 50 2.41 21.63 -8.88
CA LYS A 50 3.39 22.51 -9.53
C LYS A 50 2.89 23.12 -10.83
N ASP A 51 2.07 22.39 -11.59
CA ASP A 51 1.55 22.84 -12.87
C ASP A 51 0.22 22.14 -13.16
N ALA A 52 -0.77 22.89 -13.64
CA ALA A 52 -2.08 22.37 -14.01
C ALA A 52 -2.04 21.37 -15.18
N ASN A 53 -1.00 21.44 -16.01
CA ASN A 53 -0.79 20.52 -17.13
C ASN A 53 -0.03 19.25 -16.73
N HIS A 54 0.37 19.10 -15.46
CA HIS A 54 1.06 17.92 -15.01
C HIS A 54 0.15 16.70 -15.04
N ILE A 55 0.63 15.64 -15.67
CA ILE A 55 -0.05 14.34 -15.77
C ILE A 55 0.70 13.30 -14.93
N LEU A 56 -0.04 12.61 -14.07
CA LEU A 56 0.45 11.51 -13.26
C LEU A 56 -0.04 10.18 -13.84
N VAL A 57 0.89 9.31 -14.17
CA VAL A 57 0.60 7.94 -14.62
C VAL A 57 0.99 6.97 -13.50
N ILE A 58 0.05 6.16 -13.06
CA ILE A 58 0.26 5.17 -11.99
C ILE A 58 0.03 3.78 -12.55
N HIS A 59 0.97 2.89 -12.34
CA HIS A 59 0.81 1.49 -12.71
C HIS A 59 1.50 0.55 -11.69
N CYS A 60 1.01 -0.67 -11.63
CA CYS A 60 1.65 -1.81 -10.97
C CYS A 60 1.72 -2.99 -11.95
N LEU A 61 1.73 -4.22 -11.49
CA LEU A 61 1.78 -5.39 -12.36
C LEU A 61 0.46 -5.60 -13.12
N ASP A 62 -0.67 -5.56 -12.39
CA ASP A 62 -2.03 -5.82 -12.88
C ASP A 62 -2.88 -4.55 -13.11
N GLY A 63 -2.47 -3.43 -12.54
CA GLY A 63 -3.21 -2.17 -12.58
C GLY A 63 -4.51 -2.18 -11.74
N LYS A 64 -4.70 -3.15 -10.85
CA LYS A 64 -5.94 -3.40 -10.11
C LYS A 64 -5.78 -3.38 -8.59
N SER A 65 -4.62 -3.80 -8.07
CA SER A 65 -4.34 -3.93 -6.63
C SER A 65 -3.64 -2.67 -6.08
N ASN A 66 -2.32 -2.64 -6.06
CA ASN A 66 -1.53 -1.50 -5.58
C ASN A 66 -1.89 -0.18 -6.27
N THR A 67 -2.22 -0.23 -7.57
CA THR A 67 -2.69 0.95 -8.31
C THR A 67 -3.98 1.49 -7.73
N ALA A 68 -4.96 0.63 -7.41
CA ALA A 68 -6.22 1.05 -6.79
C ALA A 68 -5.97 1.67 -5.41
N VAL A 69 -5.09 1.08 -4.59
CA VAL A 69 -4.76 1.63 -3.27
C VAL A 69 -4.19 3.05 -3.39
N LEU A 70 -3.20 3.27 -4.28
CA LEU A 70 -2.61 4.60 -4.43
C LEU A 70 -3.59 5.61 -5.01
N VAL A 71 -4.40 5.23 -6.01
CA VAL A 71 -5.40 6.12 -6.60
C VAL A 71 -6.47 6.49 -5.56
N CYS A 72 -6.99 5.53 -4.79
CA CYS A 72 -7.95 5.80 -3.73
C CYS A 72 -7.35 6.71 -2.65
N ALA A 73 -6.10 6.49 -2.26
CA ALA A 73 -5.38 7.35 -1.32
C ALA A 73 -5.27 8.79 -1.82
N LEU A 74 -4.95 8.99 -3.11
CA LEU A 74 -4.89 10.32 -3.74
C LEU A 74 -6.26 11.00 -3.76
N LEU A 75 -7.32 10.28 -4.12
CA LEU A 75 -8.68 10.83 -4.15
C LEU A 75 -9.13 11.31 -2.77
N MET A 76 -8.84 10.55 -1.71
CA MET A 76 -9.11 10.94 -0.33
C MET A 76 -8.23 12.12 0.12
N ALA A 77 -6.94 12.07 -0.20
CA ALA A 77 -5.99 13.13 0.16
C ALA A 77 -6.31 14.48 -0.52
N CYS A 78 -6.87 14.45 -1.74
CA CYS A 78 -7.38 15.62 -2.44
C CYS A 78 -8.76 16.07 -1.95
N LYS A 79 -9.38 15.33 -1.00
CA LYS A 79 -10.77 15.55 -0.54
C LYS A 79 -11.80 15.47 -1.67
N PHE A 80 -11.49 14.75 -2.74
CA PHE A 80 -12.42 14.49 -3.84
C PHE A 80 -13.54 13.54 -3.40
N VAL A 81 -13.21 12.59 -2.52
CA VAL A 81 -14.14 11.69 -1.84
C VAL A 81 -13.86 11.68 -0.34
N ALA A 82 -14.90 11.42 0.47
CA ALA A 82 -14.77 11.45 1.92
C ALA A 82 -14.21 10.14 2.52
N ASN A 83 -14.46 9.02 1.88
CA ASN A 83 -14.15 7.70 2.41
C ASN A 83 -13.59 6.75 1.34
N PHE A 84 -12.96 5.66 1.78
CA PHE A 84 -12.32 4.71 0.86
C PHE A 84 -13.32 3.92 0.01
N LYS A 85 -14.55 3.70 0.50
CA LYS A 85 -15.58 2.96 -0.26
C LYS A 85 -16.01 3.72 -1.49
N ASP A 86 -16.20 5.04 -1.37
CA ASP A 86 -16.54 5.90 -2.51
C ASP A 86 -15.36 6.08 -3.45
N ALA A 87 -14.12 6.11 -2.92
CA ALA A 87 -12.91 6.07 -3.73
C ALA A 87 -12.84 4.81 -4.59
N LEU A 88 -13.13 3.64 -4.02
CA LEU A 88 -13.15 2.36 -4.74
C LEU A 88 -14.25 2.31 -5.80
N LYS A 89 -15.45 2.80 -5.49
CA LYS A 89 -16.54 2.91 -6.49
C LYS A 89 -16.12 3.80 -7.65
N PHE A 90 -15.50 4.95 -7.38
CA PHE A 90 -15.02 5.84 -8.41
C PHE A 90 -13.93 5.19 -9.26
N PHE A 91 -12.98 4.49 -8.64
CA PHE A 91 -11.95 3.72 -9.34
C PHE A 91 -12.57 2.65 -10.26
N ALA A 92 -13.53 1.87 -9.74
CA ALA A 92 -14.22 0.84 -10.51
C ALA A 92 -14.98 1.43 -11.71
N LEU A 93 -15.66 2.56 -11.51
CA LEU A 93 -16.40 3.25 -12.57
C LEU A 93 -15.49 3.76 -13.70
N LYS A 94 -14.30 4.24 -13.36
CA LYS A 94 -13.38 4.86 -14.35
C LYS A 94 -12.40 3.87 -14.97
N ARG A 95 -12.14 2.74 -14.33
CA ARG A 95 -11.13 1.78 -14.78
C ARG A 95 -11.65 0.34 -14.80
N CYS A 96 -11.80 -0.28 -13.64
CA CYS A 96 -12.27 -1.66 -13.45
C CYS A 96 -12.40 -1.92 -11.95
N GLU A 97 -13.05 -3.01 -11.58
CA GLU A 97 -13.05 -3.47 -10.20
C GLU A 97 -11.62 -3.73 -9.68
N ALA A 98 -11.37 -3.27 -8.47
CA ALA A 98 -10.10 -3.46 -7.80
C ALA A 98 -10.00 -4.90 -7.27
N LEU A 99 -8.82 -5.53 -7.44
CA LEU A 99 -8.49 -6.81 -6.83
C LEU A 99 -7.76 -6.53 -5.51
N LEU A 100 -8.49 -6.57 -4.40
CA LEU A 100 -7.98 -6.20 -3.08
C LEU A 100 -8.06 -7.36 -2.10
N ASP A 101 -6.94 -7.65 -1.47
CA ASP A 101 -6.86 -8.52 -0.31
C ASP A 101 -7.21 -7.76 0.97
N ASN A 102 -7.40 -8.48 2.07
CA ASN A 102 -7.76 -7.88 3.36
C ASN A 102 -6.77 -6.82 3.83
N TYR A 103 -5.48 -6.98 3.54
CA TYR A 103 -4.47 -5.98 3.91
C TYR A 103 -4.60 -4.68 3.11
N HIS A 104 -5.00 -4.72 1.85
CA HIS A 104 -5.29 -3.52 1.05
C HIS A 104 -6.47 -2.74 1.63
N ILE A 105 -7.53 -3.46 2.02
CA ILE A 105 -8.71 -2.86 2.66
C ILE A 105 -8.34 -2.22 4.01
N THR A 106 -7.52 -2.91 4.81
CA THR A 106 -7.03 -2.39 6.08
C THR A 106 -6.18 -1.14 5.86
N MET A 107 -5.31 -1.14 4.86
CA MET A 107 -4.51 0.03 4.47
C MET A 107 -5.40 1.22 4.11
N LEU A 108 -6.45 0.99 3.30
CA LEU A 108 -7.38 2.04 2.90
C LEU A 108 -8.15 2.62 4.10
N LYS A 109 -8.53 1.79 5.08
CA LYS A 109 -9.14 2.26 6.33
C LYS A 109 -8.18 3.14 7.15
N TYR A 110 -6.90 2.76 7.24
CA TYR A 110 -5.90 3.59 7.91
C TYR A 110 -5.68 4.92 7.20
N LEU A 111 -5.60 4.92 5.87
CA LEU A 111 -5.47 6.14 5.08
C LEU A 111 -6.68 7.06 5.26
N GLU A 112 -7.90 6.51 5.28
CA GLU A 112 -9.11 7.27 5.58
C GLU A 112 -9.01 7.94 6.97
N SER A 113 -8.63 7.18 8.00
CA SER A 113 -8.45 7.74 9.35
C SER A 113 -7.41 8.87 9.38
N VAL A 114 -6.30 8.72 8.66
CA VAL A 114 -5.25 9.76 8.56
C VAL A 114 -5.78 11.04 7.91
N TYR A 115 -6.58 10.91 6.85
CA TYR A 115 -7.06 12.08 6.11
C TYR A 115 -8.30 12.74 6.71
N THR A 116 -9.10 12.00 7.49
CA THR A 116 -10.27 12.53 8.21
C THR A 116 -9.90 13.11 9.57
N SER A 117 -8.95 12.51 10.27
CA SER A 117 -8.57 12.91 11.63
C SER A 117 -7.04 12.93 11.79
N PRO A 118 -6.34 13.91 11.21
CA PRO A 118 -4.87 13.98 11.27
C PRO A 118 -4.30 14.00 12.70
N SER A 119 -5.04 14.51 13.68
CA SER A 119 -4.66 14.53 15.09
C SER A 119 -4.68 13.15 15.76
N SER A 120 -5.34 12.17 15.16
CA SER A 120 -5.34 10.78 15.66
C SER A 120 -4.13 9.97 15.20
N PHE A 121 -3.24 10.57 14.40
CA PHE A 121 -1.97 9.93 14.03
C PHE A 121 -1.08 9.84 15.26
N VAL A 122 -1.20 8.72 15.95
CA VAL A 122 -0.45 8.44 17.18
C VAL A 122 1.03 8.31 16.81
N GLU A 123 1.90 9.04 17.49
CA GLU A 123 3.34 8.80 17.46
C GLU A 123 3.63 7.31 17.65
N SER A 124 4.63 6.79 16.93
CA SER A 124 5.01 5.38 17.02
C SER A 124 5.37 5.05 18.48
N ARG A 125 4.46 4.39 19.18
CA ARG A 125 4.71 3.90 20.54
C ARG A 125 5.39 2.54 20.46
N ALA A 126 6.25 2.26 21.44
CA ALA A 126 6.79 0.92 21.60
C ALA A 126 5.64 -0.08 21.84
N ILE A 127 5.65 -1.16 21.10
CA ILE A 127 4.65 -2.22 21.19
C ILE A 127 5.35 -3.45 21.74
N THR A 128 4.75 -4.09 22.73
CA THR A 128 5.22 -5.35 23.31
C THR A 128 4.26 -6.44 22.91
N ILE A 129 4.76 -7.50 22.27
CA ILE A 129 3.97 -8.71 21.99
C ILE A 129 3.92 -9.50 23.28
N THR A 130 2.72 -9.68 23.85
CA THR A 130 2.52 -10.40 25.12
C THR A 130 2.15 -11.86 24.88
N SER A 131 1.49 -12.19 23.77
CA SER A 131 1.11 -13.56 23.43
C SER A 131 0.86 -13.73 21.94
N ILE A 132 1.07 -14.93 21.45
CA ILE A 132 0.71 -15.35 20.10
C ILE A 132 -0.14 -16.61 20.25
N ILE A 133 -1.37 -16.57 19.74
CA ILE A 133 -2.31 -17.68 19.81
C ILE A 133 -2.50 -18.25 18.41
N LEU A 134 -2.35 -19.56 18.27
CA LEU A 134 -2.55 -20.29 17.02
C LEU A 134 -3.77 -21.22 17.18
N GLU A 135 -4.86 -20.87 16.52
CA GLU A 135 -6.12 -21.60 16.53
C GLU A 135 -6.76 -21.66 15.13
N PRO A 136 -7.18 -22.86 14.67
CA PRO A 136 -6.92 -24.19 15.24
C PRO A 136 -5.45 -24.59 15.08
N VAL A 137 -5.00 -25.52 15.93
CA VAL A 137 -3.63 -26.07 15.82
C VAL A 137 -3.52 -26.90 14.54
N PRO A 138 -2.64 -26.53 13.59
CA PRO A 138 -2.45 -27.30 12.38
C PRO A 138 -1.83 -28.68 12.68
N LEU A 139 -2.37 -29.75 12.09
CA LEU A 139 -1.93 -31.12 12.30
C LEU A 139 -0.94 -31.54 11.19
N PHE A 140 0.27 -30.95 11.19
CA PHE A 140 1.29 -31.17 10.16
C PHE A 140 2.34 -32.21 10.52
N THR A 141 2.33 -32.74 11.74
CA THR A 141 3.22 -33.83 12.14
C THR A 141 2.83 -35.15 11.47
N LYS A 142 3.79 -36.08 11.33
CA LYS A 142 3.50 -37.41 10.76
C LYS A 142 2.45 -38.17 11.56
N SER A 143 2.40 -37.94 12.88
CA SER A 143 1.39 -38.49 13.82
C SER A 143 0.08 -37.71 13.79
N GLN A 144 -0.04 -36.61 13.03
CA GLN A 144 -1.21 -35.74 12.98
C GLN A 144 -1.66 -35.19 14.35
N ASP A 145 -0.73 -35.03 15.27
CA ASP A 145 -0.96 -34.56 16.63
C ASP A 145 -0.58 -33.10 16.89
N GLY A 146 -0.05 -32.40 15.89
CA GLY A 146 0.31 -31.00 16.05
C GLY A 146 1.19 -30.43 14.97
N CYS A 147 1.84 -29.32 15.30
CA CYS A 147 2.83 -28.65 14.45
C CYS A 147 4.01 -28.13 15.31
N ARG A 148 5.08 -27.76 14.65
CA ARG A 148 6.22 -27.06 15.29
C ARG A 148 6.30 -25.65 14.69
N PRO A 149 5.49 -24.71 15.18
CA PRO A 149 5.51 -23.34 14.69
C PRO A 149 6.81 -22.65 15.15
N TYR A 150 7.28 -21.73 14.33
CA TYR A 150 8.26 -20.75 14.74
C TYR A 150 7.71 -19.34 14.47
N VAL A 151 8.18 -18.36 15.22
CA VAL A 151 7.82 -16.97 15.06
C VAL A 151 9.06 -16.19 14.67
N GLU A 152 8.93 -15.39 13.67
CA GLU A 152 10.01 -14.53 13.19
C GLU A 152 9.51 -13.08 13.20
N VAL A 153 10.17 -12.23 13.97
CA VAL A 153 9.89 -10.80 14.01
C VAL A 153 10.92 -10.06 13.19
N THR A 154 10.48 -9.36 12.17
CA THR A 154 11.37 -8.65 11.25
C THR A 154 11.14 -7.14 11.29
N LYS A 155 12.23 -6.37 11.21
CA LYS A 155 12.21 -4.92 10.99
C LYS A 155 12.95 -4.62 9.68
N GLY A 156 12.19 -4.36 8.62
CA GLY A 156 12.77 -4.22 7.28
C GLY A 156 13.38 -5.53 6.78
N LYS A 157 14.71 -5.58 6.59
CA LYS A 157 15.42 -6.80 6.19
C LYS A 157 16.10 -7.53 7.37
N CYS A 158 16.00 -6.99 8.57
CA CYS A 158 16.64 -7.57 9.76
C CYS A 158 15.62 -8.41 10.52
N ILE A 159 16.01 -9.64 10.88
CA ILE A 159 15.31 -10.48 11.84
C ILE A 159 15.67 -9.91 13.22
N ILE A 160 14.66 -9.67 14.06
CA ILE A 160 14.86 -9.14 15.41
C ILE A 160 14.74 -10.26 16.44
N LEU A 161 13.94 -11.29 16.13
CA LEU A 161 13.68 -12.46 16.97
C LEU A 161 13.38 -13.67 16.09
#